data_9adb888ee26473a36d421f1f8cc39183
#
_entry.id   9adb888ee26473a36d421f1f8cc39183
#
_cell.length_a   1.000
_cell.length_b   1.000
_cell.length_c   1.000
_cell.angle_alpha   90.00
_cell.angle_beta   90.00
_cell.angle_gamma   90.00
#
_symmetry.space_group_name_H-M   'P 1'
#
loop_
_entity.id
_entity.type
_entity.pdbx_description
1 polymer ?
#
loop_
_entity_poly.entity_id
_entity_poly.type
_entity_poly.pdbx_seq_one_letter_code
_entity_poly.pdbx_strand_id
1 'polypeptide(L)'
;HQLDLIISDDGLQHWALARQIEWIVLDQNRGLGNQKLLPEGFLREPVERLSEGTVIEHAQSSTSPLNMYLEVAKPYLLNGSSDQAELFDMHQDFYAVVGIGFPQRFYQTLESIGLTRFQCHEFPDHYDYEIEDLQFEDSNPIITTEKDAVKLLPLLKQHPDFNREIWVVPVEAVLSQACYDLLDEQLTALGINIS
;
A
#
# COMPACT_ATOMS: atom_id res chain seq x y z
N HIS A 1 7.60 -24.23 18.80
CA HIS A 1 8.29 -22.93 18.63
C HIS A 1 7.81 -22.03 19.75
N GLN A 2 8.72 -21.45 20.53
CA GLN A 2 8.40 -20.32 21.40
C GLN A 2 8.33 -19.09 20.49
N LEU A 3 7.21 -18.36 20.54
CA LEU A 3 7.03 -17.09 19.84
C LEU A 3 7.14 -15.99 20.90
N ASP A 4 7.96 -14.99 20.65
CA ASP A 4 8.12 -13.84 21.54
C ASP A 4 7.10 -12.75 21.21
N LEU A 5 6.66 -12.66 19.94
CA LEU A 5 5.73 -11.64 19.44
C LEU A 5 4.86 -12.20 18.32
N ILE A 6 3.60 -11.75 18.28
CA ILE A 6 2.67 -11.97 17.16
C ILE A 6 2.20 -10.61 16.69
N ILE A 7 2.37 -10.32 15.40
CA ILE A 7 1.86 -9.11 14.76
C ILE A 7 0.61 -9.47 13.96
N SER A 8 -0.48 -8.74 14.17
CA SER A 8 -1.72 -8.91 13.42
C SER A 8 -1.95 -7.69 12.54
N ASP A 9 -2.04 -7.90 11.22
CA ASP A 9 -2.43 -6.89 10.26
C ASP A 9 -3.96 -6.84 10.12
N ASP A 10 -4.52 -5.63 9.99
CA ASP A 10 -5.97 -5.35 9.93
C ASP A 10 -6.78 -6.02 11.06
N GLY A 11 -6.17 -6.10 12.25
CA GLY A 11 -6.72 -6.85 13.38
C GLY A 11 -7.73 -6.09 14.24
N LEU A 12 -8.09 -4.83 13.92
CA LEU A 12 -8.89 -3.97 14.80
C LEU A 12 -10.26 -4.59 15.15
N GLN A 13 -10.93 -5.25 14.20
CA GLN A 13 -12.22 -5.92 14.39
C GLN A 13 -12.10 -7.35 14.92
N HIS A 14 -10.89 -7.84 15.20
CA HIS A 14 -10.69 -9.20 15.69
C HIS A 14 -10.85 -9.27 17.21
N TRP A 15 -12.06 -9.08 17.70
CA TRP A 15 -12.40 -8.96 19.12
C TRP A 15 -11.99 -10.14 19.99
N ALA A 16 -11.89 -11.35 19.39
CA ALA A 16 -11.46 -12.55 20.10
C ALA A 16 -9.94 -12.59 20.37
N LEU A 17 -9.14 -11.74 19.70
CA LEU A 17 -7.70 -11.68 19.89
C LEU A 17 -7.37 -10.62 20.93
N ALA A 18 -6.96 -11.09 22.13
CA ALA A 18 -6.40 -10.19 23.13
C ALA A 18 -5.05 -9.63 22.63
N ARG A 19 -4.85 -8.35 22.79
CA ARG A 19 -3.63 -7.66 22.36
C ARG A 19 -3.16 -6.67 23.41
N GLN A 20 -1.85 -6.56 23.57
CA GLN A 20 -1.22 -5.66 24.54
C GLN A 20 -0.89 -4.29 23.90
N ILE A 21 -0.58 -4.30 22.61
CA ILE A 21 -0.26 -3.08 21.84
C ILE A 21 -1.25 -3.02 20.68
N GLU A 22 -1.81 -1.84 20.44
CA GLU A 22 -2.70 -1.58 19.32
C GLU A 22 -2.36 -0.23 18.70
N TRP A 23 -1.93 -0.28 17.43
CA TRP A 23 -1.65 0.90 16.64
C TRP A 23 -2.72 1.04 15.56
N ILE A 24 -3.27 2.24 15.44
CA ILE A 24 -4.32 2.57 14.48
C ILE A 24 -3.73 3.56 13.47
N VAL A 25 -3.58 3.13 12.23
CA VAL A 25 -3.11 4.01 11.15
C VAL A 25 -4.28 4.82 10.62
N LEU A 26 -4.22 6.14 10.79
CA LEU A 26 -5.21 7.08 10.31
C LEU A 26 -4.69 7.82 9.08
N ASP A 27 -5.26 7.52 7.93
CA ASP A 27 -4.96 8.23 6.68
C ASP A 27 -5.57 9.65 6.72
N GLN A 28 -4.74 10.66 6.81
CA GLN A 28 -5.15 12.05 6.90
C GLN A 28 -5.84 12.56 5.61
N ASN A 29 -5.48 12.03 4.45
CA ASN A 29 -6.11 12.42 3.18
C ASN A 29 -7.54 11.89 3.06
N ARG A 30 -7.78 10.68 3.55
CA ARG A 30 -9.10 10.05 3.59
C ARG A 30 -9.92 10.54 4.77
N GLY A 31 -9.26 10.79 5.91
CA GLY A 31 -9.87 11.19 7.16
C GLY A 31 -10.89 10.15 7.66
N LEU A 32 -11.90 10.65 8.37
CA LEU A 32 -12.98 9.83 8.94
C LEU A 32 -14.30 9.96 8.15
N GLY A 33 -14.29 10.67 7.01
CA GLY A 33 -15.47 10.89 6.18
C GLY A 33 -16.60 11.56 6.93
N ASN A 34 -17.81 11.00 6.81
CA ASN A 34 -18.99 11.49 7.54
C ASN A 34 -19.08 10.98 8.99
N GLN A 35 -18.05 10.27 9.47
CA GLN A 35 -17.95 9.69 10.81
C GLN A 35 -19.05 8.66 11.14
N LYS A 36 -19.65 8.08 10.09
CA LYS A 36 -20.66 7.04 10.22
C LYS A 36 -20.10 5.66 9.92
N LEU A 37 -20.69 4.66 10.58
CA LEU A 37 -20.41 3.27 10.33
C LEU A 37 -21.05 2.81 9.02
N LEU A 38 -20.54 1.71 8.47
CA LEU A 38 -21.17 1.01 7.36
C LEU A 38 -22.63 0.65 7.72
N PRO A 39 -23.59 0.77 6.78
CA PRO A 39 -23.45 1.22 5.39
C PRO A 39 -23.64 2.73 5.17
N GLU A 40 -23.92 3.52 6.20
CA GLU A 40 -24.19 4.97 6.09
C GLU A 40 -22.89 5.77 5.81
N GLY A 41 -21.76 5.30 6.31
CA GLY A 41 -20.43 5.80 6.05
C GLY A 41 -19.47 4.64 5.74
N PHE A 42 -18.17 4.90 5.74
CA PHE A 42 -17.17 3.86 5.45
C PHE A 42 -16.44 3.34 6.70
N LEU A 43 -16.75 3.84 7.87
CA LEU A 43 -16.09 3.38 9.09
C LEU A 43 -16.56 1.97 9.46
N ARG A 44 -15.61 1.14 9.89
CA ARG A 44 -15.86 -0.20 10.45
C ARG A 44 -16.00 -0.17 11.98
N GLU A 45 -15.50 0.90 12.60
CA GLU A 45 -15.50 1.13 14.05
C GLU A 45 -15.93 2.56 14.35
N PRO A 46 -16.55 2.84 15.51
CA PRO A 46 -16.90 4.19 15.91
C PRO A 46 -15.64 5.05 16.14
N VAL A 47 -15.76 6.36 15.95
CA VAL A 47 -14.63 7.30 16.06
C VAL A 47 -13.98 7.26 17.44
N GLU A 48 -14.77 7.02 18.48
CA GLU A 48 -14.32 6.89 19.87
C GLU A 48 -13.25 5.81 20.05
N ARG A 49 -13.23 4.82 19.15
CA ARG A 49 -12.24 3.74 19.13
C ARG A 49 -10.80 4.24 18.98
N LEU A 50 -10.60 5.40 18.37
CA LEU A 50 -9.28 6.04 18.27
C LEU A 50 -8.65 6.36 19.62
N SER A 51 -9.47 6.58 20.67
CA SER A 51 -8.97 6.86 22.01
C SER A 51 -8.48 5.64 22.78
N GLU A 52 -8.72 4.43 22.26
CA GLU A 52 -8.37 3.18 22.93
C GLU A 52 -7.02 2.60 22.45
N GLY A 53 -6.52 3.09 21.32
CA GLY A 53 -5.24 2.69 20.75
C GLY A 53 -4.28 3.85 20.52
N THR A 54 -3.09 3.54 20.04
CA THR A 54 -2.12 4.53 19.60
C THR A 54 -2.40 4.91 18.14
N VAL A 55 -2.69 6.18 17.89
CA VAL A 55 -2.95 6.67 16.53
C VAL A 55 -1.65 7.09 15.88
N ILE A 56 -1.35 6.50 14.71
CA ILE A 56 -0.26 6.87 13.81
C ILE A 56 -0.86 7.61 12.62
N GLU A 57 -0.48 8.85 12.41
CA GLU A 57 -0.97 9.63 11.28
C GLU A 57 -0.24 9.24 9.99
N HIS A 58 -0.99 8.83 8.98
CA HIS A 58 -0.46 8.60 7.64
C HIS A 58 -0.66 9.85 6.79
N ALA A 59 0.42 10.60 6.55
CA ALA A 59 0.45 11.79 5.70
C ALA A 59 1.86 12.06 5.21
N GLN A 60 2.02 12.68 4.03
CA GLN A 60 3.32 13.13 3.52
C GLN A 60 3.94 14.23 4.37
N SER A 61 3.10 15.04 5.03
CA SER A 61 3.53 15.99 6.04
C SER A 61 2.55 15.95 7.21
N SER A 62 3.05 15.74 8.41
CA SER A 62 2.25 15.71 9.63
C SER A 62 2.94 16.53 10.72
N THR A 63 2.14 17.17 11.59
CA THR A 63 2.61 17.82 12.81
C THR A 63 2.59 16.86 14.00
N SER A 64 1.96 15.70 13.87
CA SER A 64 1.98 14.66 14.89
C SER A 64 3.38 14.06 15.01
N PRO A 65 3.91 13.86 16.23
CA PRO A 65 5.16 13.14 16.41
C PRO A 65 5.04 11.67 15.97
N LEU A 66 3.86 11.07 16.12
CA LEU A 66 3.58 9.70 15.69
C LEU A 66 2.97 9.74 14.29
N ASN A 67 3.82 9.65 13.31
CA ASN A 67 3.41 9.69 11.90
C ASN A 67 4.19 8.69 11.05
N MET A 68 3.61 8.41 9.89
CA MET A 68 4.22 7.64 8.82
C MET A 68 3.88 8.25 7.46
N TYR A 69 4.71 7.97 6.48
CA TYR A 69 4.43 8.27 5.08
C TYR A 69 4.88 7.09 4.20
N LEU A 70 4.44 7.09 2.94
CA LEU A 70 4.91 6.13 1.96
C LEU A 70 6.02 6.77 1.13
N GLU A 71 7.16 6.11 1.08
CA GLU A 71 8.27 6.46 0.20
C GLU A 71 8.26 5.52 -1.00
N VAL A 72 8.45 6.09 -2.18
CA VAL A 72 8.51 5.31 -3.41
C VAL A 72 9.90 4.70 -3.53
N ALA A 73 9.96 3.38 -3.60
CA ALA A 73 11.18 2.66 -3.89
C ALA A 73 11.40 2.57 -5.41
N LYS A 74 12.57 2.05 -5.82
CA LYS A 74 12.94 1.97 -7.24
C LYS A 74 11.95 1.09 -8.01
N PRO A 75 11.29 1.60 -9.07
CA PRO A 75 10.41 0.78 -9.92
C PRO A 75 11.17 -0.41 -10.52
N TYR A 76 10.47 -1.52 -10.69
CA TYR A 76 11.05 -2.72 -11.30
C TYR A 76 10.12 -3.32 -12.35
N LEU A 77 10.71 -4.05 -13.31
CA LEU A 77 9.97 -4.72 -14.37
C LEU A 77 9.47 -6.08 -13.87
N LEU A 78 8.14 -6.29 -13.90
CA LEU A 78 7.50 -7.51 -13.37
C LEU A 78 7.85 -8.76 -14.21
N ASN A 79 7.87 -8.60 -15.53
CA ASN A 79 8.11 -9.69 -16.50
C ASN A 79 9.52 -9.66 -17.11
N GLY A 80 10.46 -9.03 -16.43
CA GLY A 80 11.86 -8.92 -16.85
C GLY A 80 12.85 -9.37 -15.78
N SER A 81 14.15 -9.19 -16.07
CA SER A 81 15.21 -9.39 -15.08
C SER A 81 15.40 -8.13 -14.22
N SER A 82 15.85 -8.30 -12.98
CA SER A 82 16.13 -7.20 -12.04
C SER A 82 17.11 -6.15 -12.58
N ASP A 83 17.98 -6.53 -13.51
CA ASP A 83 18.99 -5.64 -14.10
C ASP A 83 18.39 -4.59 -15.05
N GLN A 84 17.11 -4.75 -15.44
CA GLN A 84 16.41 -3.83 -16.35
C GLN A 84 15.75 -2.63 -15.64
N ALA A 85 15.84 -2.53 -14.32
CA ALA A 85 15.30 -1.37 -13.58
C ALA A 85 15.95 -0.02 -13.96
N GLU A 86 17.10 -0.03 -14.65
CA GLU A 86 17.73 1.18 -15.20
C GLU A 86 17.06 1.69 -16.49
N LEU A 87 16.19 0.87 -17.11
CA LEU A 87 15.47 1.21 -18.33
C LEU A 87 14.16 1.95 -18.07
N PHE A 88 13.80 2.21 -16.81
CA PHE A 88 12.58 2.94 -16.47
C PHE A 88 12.67 4.39 -16.94
N ASP A 89 11.87 4.72 -17.94
CA ASP A 89 11.77 6.09 -18.48
C ASP A 89 10.47 6.76 -18.00
N MET A 90 10.59 7.74 -17.11
CA MET A 90 9.46 8.51 -16.59
C MET A 90 8.78 9.40 -17.63
N HIS A 91 9.40 9.61 -18.79
CA HIS A 91 8.90 10.51 -19.83
C HIS A 91 8.06 9.82 -20.92
N GLN A 92 7.99 8.47 -20.87
CA GLN A 92 7.10 7.73 -21.78
C GLN A 92 5.65 7.73 -21.27
N ASP A 93 4.72 7.35 -22.14
CA ASP A 93 3.31 7.19 -21.78
C ASP A 93 3.09 5.80 -21.18
N PHE A 94 2.24 5.72 -20.14
CA PHE A 94 1.92 4.45 -19.45
C PHE A 94 0.41 4.22 -19.40
N TYR A 95 0.03 2.95 -19.25
CA TYR A 95 -1.27 2.54 -18.75
C TYR A 95 -1.16 2.23 -17.26
N ALA A 96 -1.78 3.07 -16.40
CA ALA A 96 -1.82 2.85 -14.97
C ALA A 96 -2.98 1.87 -14.64
N VAL A 97 -2.65 0.60 -14.49
CA VAL A 97 -3.61 -0.50 -14.23
C VAL A 97 -3.64 -0.81 -12.75
N VAL A 98 -4.78 -0.63 -12.10
CA VAL A 98 -4.93 -0.79 -10.65
C VAL A 98 -6.27 -1.41 -10.25
N GLY A 99 -6.23 -2.40 -9.34
CA GLY A 99 -7.39 -3.03 -8.71
C GLY A 99 -7.31 -2.93 -7.18
N ILE A 100 -7.26 -1.68 -6.69
CA ILE A 100 -7.14 -1.34 -5.27
C ILE A 100 -8.30 -0.43 -4.83
N GLY A 101 -8.63 -0.45 -3.54
CA GLY A 101 -9.77 0.29 -2.99
C GLY A 101 -9.69 1.81 -3.06
N PHE A 102 -8.49 2.39 -3.29
CA PHE A 102 -8.29 3.84 -3.40
C PHE A 102 -7.23 4.19 -4.45
N PRO A 103 -7.59 4.13 -5.76
CA PRO A 103 -6.67 4.35 -6.89
C PRO A 103 -5.96 5.70 -6.88
N GLN A 104 -6.64 6.76 -6.41
CA GLN A 104 -6.12 8.13 -6.40
C GLN A 104 -4.80 8.24 -5.63
N ARG A 105 -4.59 7.42 -4.60
CA ARG A 105 -3.32 7.39 -3.88
C ARG A 105 -2.17 6.94 -4.78
N PHE A 106 -2.40 5.91 -5.59
CA PHE A 106 -1.39 5.44 -6.54
C PHE A 106 -1.05 6.52 -7.58
N TYR A 107 -2.05 7.20 -8.10
CA TYR A 107 -1.81 8.30 -9.06
C TYR A 107 -1.02 9.45 -8.43
N GLN A 108 -1.36 9.85 -7.22
CA GLN A 108 -0.58 10.83 -6.47
C GLN A 108 0.86 10.36 -6.23
N THR A 109 1.06 9.07 -5.99
CA THR A 109 2.38 8.47 -5.86
C THR A 109 3.16 8.59 -7.17
N LEU A 110 2.56 8.28 -8.32
CA LEU A 110 3.19 8.44 -9.63
C LEU A 110 3.56 9.91 -9.91
N GLU A 111 2.65 10.83 -9.64
CA GLU A 111 2.87 12.27 -9.79
C GLU A 111 4.01 12.78 -8.89
N SER A 112 4.11 12.26 -7.66
CA SER A 112 5.15 12.66 -6.70
C SER A 112 6.58 12.33 -7.16
N ILE A 113 6.72 11.30 -7.99
CA ILE A 113 8.01 10.93 -8.61
C ILE A 113 8.21 11.58 -9.99
N GLY A 114 7.29 12.45 -10.41
CA GLY A 114 7.37 13.16 -11.70
C GLY A 114 6.78 12.40 -12.89
N LEU A 115 6.15 11.24 -12.68
CA LEU A 115 5.46 10.52 -13.74
C LEU A 115 4.05 11.07 -13.90
N THR A 116 3.84 11.85 -14.96
CA THR A 116 2.58 12.57 -15.21
C THR A 116 1.87 12.13 -16.50
N ARG A 117 2.51 11.22 -17.26
CA ARG A 117 2.01 10.76 -18.56
C ARG A 117 1.48 9.33 -18.42
N PHE A 118 0.24 9.21 -17.92
CA PHE A 118 -0.43 7.91 -17.82
C PHE A 118 -1.93 8.01 -18.05
N GLN A 119 -2.49 6.93 -18.58
CA GLN A 119 -3.93 6.72 -18.69
C GLN A 119 -4.38 5.74 -17.61
N CYS A 120 -5.39 6.15 -16.82
CA CYS A 120 -5.91 5.35 -15.72
C CYS A 120 -6.83 4.23 -16.22
N HIS A 121 -6.58 3.01 -15.74
CA HIS A 121 -7.45 1.84 -15.92
C HIS A 121 -7.73 1.22 -14.54
N GLU A 122 -8.92 1.52 -14.03
CA GLU A 122 -9.34 1.14 -12.68
C GLU A 122 -10.19 -0.12 -12.71
N PHE A 123 -9.86 -1.06 -11.85
CA PHE A 123 -10.61 -2.29 -11.61
C PHE A 123 -11.12 -2.32 -10.16
N PRO A 124 -12.18 -3.09 -9.87
CA PRO A 124 -12.66 -3.27 -8.50
C PRO A 124 -11.56 -3.78 -7.56
N ASP A 125 -11.64 -3.43 -6.28
CA ASP A 125 -10.71 -3.99 -5.29
C ASP A 125 -10.79 -5.52 -5.28
N HIS A 126 -9.64 -6.18 -5.18
CA HIS A 126 -9.51 -7.63 -5.29
C HIS A 126 -9.91 -8.25 -6.65
N TYR A 127 -9.90 -7.45 -7.73
CA TYR A 127 -10.19 -7.94 -9.07
C TYR A 127 -9.24 -9.08 -9.48
N ASP A 128 -9.80 -10.10 -10.12
CA ASP A 128 -9.05 -11.19 -10.75
C ASP A 128 -8.85 -10.84 -12.23
N TYR A 129 -7.62 -10.50 -12.60
CA TYR A 129 -7.28 -10.05 -13.95
C TYR A 129 -7.31 -11.18 -14.96
N GLU A 130 -7.78 -10.84 -16.18
CA GLU A 130 -7.63 -11.65 -17.38
C GLU A 130 -6.55 -11.01 -18.29
N ILE A 131 -5.99 -11.80 -19.22
CA ILE A 131 -4.91 -11.28 -20.08
C ILE A 131 -5.40 -10.19 -21.02
N GLU A 132 -6.68 -10.22 -21.37
CA GLU A 132 -7.39 -9.24 -22.18
C GLU A 132 -7.45 -7.87 -21.52
N ASP A 133 -7.48 -7.80 -20.20
CA ASP A 133 -7.47 -6.55 -19.43
C ASP A 133 -6.15 -5.77 -19.57
N LEU A 134 -5.09 -6.47 -20.01
CA LEU A 134 -3.75 -5.92 -20.21
C LEU A 134 -3.44 -5.61 -21.69
N GLN A 135 -4.42 -5.82 -22.58
CA GLN A 135 -4.26 -5.59 -24.02
C GLN A 135 -4.77 -4.18 -24.37
N PHE A 136 -3.88 -3.34 -24.84
CA PHE A 136 -4.17 -1.97 -25.32
C PHE A 136 -3.76 -1.85 -26.79
N GLU A 137 -4.30 -0.85 -27.48
CA GLU A 137 -4.12 -0.68 -28.94
C GLU A 137 -2.68 -0.40 -29.37
N ASP A 138 -1.91 0.27 -28.50
CA ASP A 138 -0.51 0.61 -28.74
C ASP A 138 0.44 -0.28 -27.93
N SER A 139 1.74 0.05 -27.91
CA SER A 139 2.79 -0.68 -27.21
C SER A 139 3.23 -0.01 -25.89
N ASN A 140 2.52 1.02 -25.43
CA ASN A 140 2.88 1.69 -24.17
C ASN A 140 2.90 0.70 -23.00
N PRO A 141 3.91 0.78 -22.11
CA PRO A 141 4.00 -0.13 -20.97
C PRO A 141 2.89 0.10 -19.95
N ILE A 142 2.66 -0.93 -19.16
CA ILE A 142 1.78 -0.86 -17.99
C ILE A 142 2.60 -0.44 -16.78
N ILE A 143 1.97 0.35 -15.89
CA ILE A 143 2.49 0.64 -14.55
C ILE A 143 1.44 0.27 -13.51
N THR A 144 1.87 -0.40 -12.43
CA THR A 144 0.94 -0.97 -11.45
C THR A 144 1.51 -0.99 -10.04
N THR A 145 0.69 -1.40 -9.08
CA THR A 145 1.07 -1.54 -7.67
C THR A 145 1.67 -2.92 -7.38
N GLU A 146 2.37 -3.07 -6.26
CA GLU A 146 2.83 -4.39 -5.79
C GLU A 146 1.66 -5.33 -5.48
N LYS A 147 0.55 -4.80 -4.95
CA LYS A 147 -0.65 -5.59 -4.65
C LYS A 147 -1.23 -6.22 -5.91
N ASP A 148 -1.28 -5.48 -7.00
CA ASP A 148 -1.76 -5.99 -8.28
C ASP A 148 -0.72 -6.88 -8.97
N ALA A 149 0.57 -6.55 -8.86
CA ALA A 149 1.66 -7.35 -9.41
C ALA A 149 1.64 -8.81 -8.92
N VAL A 150 1.28 -9.06 -7.66
CA VAL A 150 1.14 -10.42 -7.09
C VAL A 150 0.08 -11.23 -7.84
N LYS A 151 -0.99 -10.58 -8.34
CA LYS A 151 -2.05 -11.22 -9.12
C LYS A 151 -1.66 -11.38 -10.58
N LEU A 152 -0.97 -10.39 -11.14
CA LEU A 152 -0.54 -10.39 -12.53
C LEU A 152 0.56 -11.44 -12.80
N LEU A 153 1.46 -11.66 -11.85
CA LEU A 153 2.57 -12.59 -12.04
C LEU A 153 2.17 -14.04 -12.38
N PRO A 154 1.18 -14.67 -11.71
CA PRO A 154 0.68 -15.98 -12.12
C PRO A 154 0.02 -15.97 -13.50
N LEU A 155 -0.71 -14.89 -13.84
CA LEU A 155 -1.37 -14.72 -15.14
C LEU A 155 -0.32 -14.69 -16.27
N LEU A 156 0.74 -13.91 -16.13
CA LEU A 156 1.82 -13.81 -17.11
C LEU A 156 2.54 -15.14 -17.31
N LYS A 157 2.69 -15.96 -16.25
CA LYS A 157 3.27 -17.30 -16.38
C LYS A 157 2.43 -18.25 -17.23
N GLN A 158 1.10 -18.04 -17.30
CA GLN A 158 0.19 -18.79 -18.14
C GLN A 158 0.15 -18.28 -19.59
N HIS A 159 0.62 -17.03 -19.81
CA HIS A 159 0.64 -16.36 -21.12
C HIS A 159 2.07 -15.93 -21.49
N PRO A 160 2.99 -16.88 -21.79
CA PRO A 160 4.41 -16.58 -22.06
C PRO A 160 4.63 -15.71 -23.31
N ASP A 161 3.65 -15.67 -24.21
CA ASP A 161 3.69 -14.83 -25.42
C ASP A 161 3.32 -13.36 -25.16
N PHE A 162 2.87 -13.03 -23.94
CA PHE A 162 2.62 -11.66 -23.55
C PHE A 162 3.95 -10.91 -23.38
N ASN A 163 4.18 -9.89 -24.20
CA ASN A 163 5.46 -9.20 -24.32
C ASN A 163 5.44 -7.71 -23.94
N ARG A 164 4.27 -7.19 -23.51
CA ARG A 164 4.19 -5.80 -23.01
C ARG A 164 4.91 -5.69 -21.67
N GLU A 165 5.69 -4.63 -21.52
CA GLU A 165 6.37 -4.33 -20.25
C GLU A 165 5.36 -3.96 -19.17
N ILE A 166 5.53 -4.52 -17.97
CA ILE A 166 4.76 -4.18 -16.78
C ILE A 166 5.72 -3.72 -15.70
N TRP A 167 5.64 -2.45 -15.38
CA TRP A 167 6.41 -1.80 -14.34
C TRP A 167 5.65 -1.77 -13.03
N VAL A 168 6.31 -2.13 -11.95
CA VAL A 168 5.77 -2.08 -10.60
C VAL A 168 6.42 -0.93 -9.86
N VAL A 169 5.60 -0.11 -9.22
CA VAL A 169 6.06 0.98 -8.34
C VAL A 169 5.87 0.55 -6.90
N PRO A 170 6.94 0.08 -6.24
CA PRO A 170 6.88 -0.32 -4.85
C PRO A 170 6.85 0.91 -3.94
N VAL A 171 6.21 0.75 -2.79
CA VAL A 171 6.18 1.78 -1.74
C VAL A 171 6.55 1.16 -0.40
N GLU A 172 7.35 1.88 0.36
CA GLU A 172 7.76 1.50 1.70
C GLU A 172 7.17 2.44 2.73
N ALA A 173 6.70 1.89 3.85
CA ALA A 173 6.21 2.68 4.96
C ALA A 173 7.39 3.19 5.78
N VAL A 174 7.54 4.50 5.86
CA VAL A 174 8.55 5.17 6.69
C VAL A 174 7.86 5.73 7.93
N LEU A 175 8.22 5.19 9.08
CA LEU A 175 7.74 5.64 10.38
C LEU A 175 8.65 6.75 10.94
N SER A 176 8.08 7.68 11.70
CA SER A 176 8.87 8.67 12.44
C SER A 176 9.71 8.00 13.52
N GLN A 177 10.81 8.64 13.92
CA GLN A 177 11.63 8.14 15.04
C GLN A 177 10.82 7.97 16.33
N ALA A 178 9.87 8.87 16.60
CA ALA A 178 9.00 8.75 17.76
C ALA A 178 8.11 7.50 17.75
N CYS A 179 7.77 6.96 16.57
CA CYS A 179 7.08 5.66 16.49
C CYS A 179 7.99 4.51 16.92
N TYR A 180 9.25 4.51 16.48
CA TYR A 180 10.22 3.49 16.89
C TYR A 180 10.51 3.57 18.40
N ASP A 181 10.73 4.77 18.92
CA ASP A 181 10.99 4.99 20.36
C ASP A 181 9.81 4.49 21.21
N LEU A 182 8.57 4.78 20.77
CA LEU A 182 7.37 4.30 21.43
C LEU A 182 7.23 2.76 21.37
N LEU A 183 7.56 2.16 20.22
CA LEU A 183 7.52 0.71 20.06
C LEU A 183 8.50 0.03 21.03
N ASP A 184 9.71 0.54 21.10
CA ASP A 184 10.76 0.04 22.02
C ASP A 184 10.31 0.15 23.49
N GLU A 185 9.71 1.28 23.87
CA GLU A 185 9.16 1.48 25.22
C GLU A 185 8.05 0.45 25.51
N GLN A 186 7.09 0.28 24.60
CA GLN A 186 5.96 -0.66 24.76
C GLN A 186 6.43 -2.11 24.84
N LEU A 187 7.38 -2.52 24.00
CA LEU A 187 7.91 -3.88 24.01
C LEU A 187 8.75 -4.15 25.26
N THR A 188 9.57 -3.17 25.69
CA THR A 188 10.33 -3.26 26.94
C THR A 188 9.41 -3.42 28.15
N ALA A 189 8.29 -2.69 28.19
CA ALA A 189 7.30 -2.79 29.26
C ALA A 189 6.65 -4.18 29.33
N LEU A 190 6.62 -4.93 28.21
CA LEU A 190 6.16 -6.31 28.12
C LEU A 190 7.27 -7.32 28.39
N GLY A 191 8.50 -6.87 28.66
CA GLY A 191 9.66 -7.74 28.90
C GLY A 191 10.27 -8.31 27.62
N ILE A 192 9.94 -7.74 26.45
CA ILE A 192 10.49 -8.12 25.15
C ILE A 192 11.65 -7.16 24.85
N ASN A 193 12.87 -7.69 24.74
CA ASN A 193 14.03 -6.91 24.36
C ASN A 193 14.33 -7.14 22.88
N ILE A 194 14.31 -6.09 22.09
CA ILE A 194 14.78 -6.09 20.70
C ILE A 194 16.25 -5.65 20.75
N SER A 195 17.15 -6.62 20.67
CA SER A 195 18.61 -6.40 20.60
C SER A 195 19.11 -6.62 19.18
#